data_4a625ea19e8e1a0a8c4dda060c1f9feb
#
_entry.id   4a625ea19e8e1a0a8c4dda060c1f9feb
#
_cell.length_a   1.000
_cell.length_b   1.000
_cell.length_c   1.000
_cell.angle_alpha   90.00
_cell.angle_beta   90.00
_cell.angle_gamma   90.00
#
_symmetry.space_group_name_H-M   'P 1'
#
loop_
_entity.id
_entity.type
_entity.pdbx_description
1 polymer ?
#
loop_
_entity_poly.entity_id
_entity_poly.type
_entity_poly.pdbx_seq_one_letter_code
_entity_poly.pdbx_strand_id
1 'polypeptide(L)'
;MNNYLLREAASLARAEGLGQDIIFREGDAEGLPFASESFDVTLSFTVMEEVDADRMLAEMMRVTRRGGRIGVVVRAIDLPRFLNVSLPPDLEARVLAMSAPRMGVAGRGCADTTLYRRFVNAGLVDLEMGPQLAPEAAERSVRQLPEYADRIAQALPAMDARQFRDAIANAVHDNTLIYAQPYHCAVGTKP
;
A
#
# COMPACT_ATOMS: atom_id res chain seq x y z
N MET A 1 -7.91 -16.62 5.35
CA MET A 1 -8.48 -15.46 4.62
C MET A 1 -9.79 -15.03 5.25
N ASN A 2 -10.15 -13.74 5.18
CA ASN A 2 -11.35 -13.24 5.85
C ASN A 2 -12.55 -13.28 4.89
N ASN A 3 -13.44 -14.27 5.06
CA ASN A 3 -14.67 -14.45 4.26
C ASN A 3 -15.63 -13.24 4.31
N TYR A 4 -15.45 -12.37 5.30
CA TYR A 4 -16.17 -11.09 5.37
C TYR A 4 -15.77 -10.17 4.22
N LEU A 5 -14.47 -10.00 3.97
CA LEU A 5 -13.98 -9.11 2.90
C LEU A 5 -14.41 -9.57 1.50
N LEU A 6 -14.46 -10.87 1.25
CA LEU A 6 -14.98 -11.40 -0.02
C LEU A 6 -16.46 -11.07 -0.23
N ARG A 7 -17.28 -11.17 0.83
CA ARG A 7 -18.71 -10.82 0.75
C ARG A 7 -18.93 -9.34 0.55
N GLU A 8 -18.17 -8.49 1.25
CA GLU A 8 -18.24 -7.04 1.07
C GLU A 8 -17.85 -6.64 -0.35
N ALA A 9 -16.74 -7.18 -0.88
CA ALA A 9 -16.29 -6.92 -2.24
C ALA A 9 -17.34 -7.36 -3.28
N ALA A 10 -17.94 -8.54 -3.11
CA ALA A 10 -19.01 -9.02 -3.99
C ALA A 10 -20.29 -8.16 -3.88
N SER A 11 -20.59 -7.64 -2.70
CA SER A 11 -21.72 -6.73 -2.49
C SER A 11 -21.50 -5.39 -3.19
N LEU A 12 -20.28 -4.83 -3.06
CA LEU A 12 -19.91 -3.60 -3.73
C LEU A 12 -19.95 -3.75 -5.26
N ALA A 13 -19.37 -4.82 -5.80
CA ALA A 13 -19.41 -5.07 -7.24
C ALA A 13 -20.83 -5.16 -7.79
N ARG A 14 -21.77 -5.78 -7.04
CA ARG A 14 -23.18 -5.80 -7.44
C ARG A 14 -23.82 -4.41 -7.40
N ALA A 15 -23.52 -3.61 -6.38
CA ALA A 15 -24.03 -2.25 -6.27
C ALA A 15 -23.56 -1.34 -7.42
N GLU A 16 -22.33 -1.59 -7.90
CA GLU A 16 -21.72 -0.88 -9.05
C GLU A 16 -22.13 -1.49 -10.42
N GLY A 17 -23.01 -2.49 -10.46
CA GLY A 17 -23.43 -3.13 -11.70
C GLY A 17 -22.41 -4.11 -12.30
N LEU A 18 -21.30 -4.41 -11.62
CA LEU A 18 -20.19 -5.26 -12.08
C LEU A 18 -20.29 -6.72 -11.58
N GLY A 19 -21.40 -7.09 -10.97
CA GLY A 19 -21.55 -8.38 -10.30
C GLY A 19 -21.45 -9.61 -11.24
N GLN A 20 -21.61 -9.43 -12.55
CA GLN A 20 -21.46 -10.49 -13.56
C GLN A 20 -20.06 -10.53 -14.18
N ASP A 21 -19.29 -9.43 -14.05
CA ASP A 21 -18.00 -9.27 -14.69
C ASP A 21 -16.85 -9.67 -13.77
N ILE A 22 -17.09 -9.78 -12.45
CA ILE A 22 -16.09 -10.06 -11.42
C ILE A 22 -16.38 -11.39 -10.73
N ILE A 23 -15.41 -12.28 -10.75
CA ILE A 23 -15.44 -13.56 -10.03
C ILE A 23 -14.61 -13.42 -8.75
N PHE A 24 -15.27 -13.52 -7.60
CA PHE A 24 -14.63 -13.55 -6.30
C PHE A 24 -14.33 -14.98 -5.89
N ARG A 25 -13.07 -15.27 -5.54
CA ARG A 25 -12.62 -16.59 -5.16
C ARG A 25 -11.66 -16.52 -3.98
N GLU A 26 -11.84 -17.41 -3.02
CA GLU A 26 -10.85 -17.66 -1.98
C GLU A 26 -9.66 -18.42 -2.55
N GLY A 27 -8.44 -18.07 -2.13
CA GLY A 27 -7.22 -18.74 -2.54
C GLY A 27 -6.04 -18.37 -1.67
N ASP A 28 -4.96 -19.14 -1.78
CA ASP A 28 -3.67 -18.85 -1.19
C ASP A 28 -2.81 -18.13 -2.24
N ALA A 29 -2.24 -16.98 -1.87
CA ALA A 29 -1.39 -16.21 -2.77
C ALA A 29 -0.05 -16.92 -3.09
N GLU A 30 0.36 -17.84 -2.22
CA GLU A 30 1.57 -18.67 -2.40
C GLU A 30 1.29 -19.97 -3.18
N GLY A 31 0.03 -20.21 -3.57
CA GLY A 31 -0.40 -21.41 -4.31
C GLY A 31 -1.73 -21.17 -4.99
N LEU A 32 -1.76 -20.36 -6.05
CA LEU A 32 -2.97 -19.91 -6.72
C LEU A 32 -3.70 -21.09 -7.40
N PRO A 33 -5.04 -21.25 -7.20
CA PRO A 33 -5.81 -22.37 -7.74
C PRO A 33 -6.19 -22.16 -9.23
N PHE A 34 -5.22 -21.73 -10.04
CA PHE A 34 -5.37 -21.49 -11.47
C PHE A 34 -4.30 -22.23 -12.27
N ALA A 35 -4.61 -22.58 -13.51
CA ALA A 35 -3.63 -23.14 -14.43
C ALA A 35 -2.53 -22.13 -14.78
N SER A 36 -1.38 -22.62 -15.21
CA SER A 36 -0.33 -21.76 -15.75
C SER A 36 -0.84 -20.99 -16.97
N GLU A 37 -0.38 -19.74 -17.13
CA GLU A 37 -0.67 -18.91 -18.31
C GLU A 37 -2.17 -18.63 -18.54
N SER A 38 -2.94 -18.52 -17.44
CA SER A 38 -4.40 -18.29 -17.48
C SER A 38 -4.82 -16.84 -17.60
N PHE A 39 -3.92 -15.90 -17.30
CA PHE A 39 -4.26 -14.48 -17.20
C PHE A 39 -3.37 -13.61 -18.07
N ASP A 40 -3.95 -12.57 -18.67
CA ASP A 40 -3.24 -11.53 -19.40
C ASP A 40 -2.49 -10.58 -18.44
N VAL A 41 -3.11 -10.32 -17.28
CA VAL A 41 -2.59 -9.41 -16.25
C VAL A 41 -2.84 -10.02 -14.86
N THR A 42 -1.84 -9.94 -14.00
CA THR A 42 -2.00 -10.21 -12.56
C THR A 42 -1.60 -9.00 -11.74
N LEU A 43 -2.40 -8.69 -10.72
CA LEU A 43 -2.19 -7.52 -9.85
C LEU A 43 -2.24 -7.95 -8.38
N SER A 44 -1.41 -7.33 -7.56
CA SER A 44 -1.44 -7.47 -6.11
C SER A 44 -1.37 -6.10 -5.44
N PHE A 45 -2.25 -5.87 -4.48
CA PHE A 45 -2.29 -4.66 -3.68
C PHE A 45 -2.18 -5.01 -2.19
N THR A 46 -1.06 -4.65 -1.57
CA THR A 46 -0.80 -4.79 -0.11
C THR A 46 -0.98 -6.22 0.45
N VAL A 47 -0.79 -7.25 -0.36
CA VAL A 47 -0.84 -8.66 0.05
C VAL A 47 0.57 -9.22 0.27
N MET A 48 1.55 -8.81 -0.55
CA MET A 48 2.92 -9.34 -0.50
C MET A 48 3.64 -9.07 0.83
N GLU A 49 3.12 -8.16 1.64
CA GLU A 49 3.59 -7.85 2.99
C GLU A 49 3.31 -8.98 4.00
N GLU A 50 2.24 -9.74 3.76
CA GLU A 50 1.65 -10.71 4.70
C GLU A 50 2.02 -12.18 4.39
N VAL A 51 2.72 -12.42 3.27
CA VAL A 51 3.03 -13.75 2.74
C VAL A 51 4.50 -13.88 2.36
N ASP A 52 4.94 -15.07 1.94
CA ASP A 52 6.26 -15.24 1.32
C ASP A 52 6.26 -14.54 -0.05
N ALA A 53 6.94 -13.40 -0.11
CA ALA A 53 6.94 -12.51 -1.28
C ALA A 53 7.50 -13.19 -2.55
N ASP A 54 8.50 -14.04 -2.41
CA ASP A 54 9.12 -14.74 -3.55
C ASP A 54 8.21 -15.85 -4.07
N ARG A 55 7.54 -16.58 -3.19
CA ARG A 55 6.55 -17.60 -3.57
C ARG A 55 5.35 -16.97 -4.25
N MET A 56 4.83 -15.89 -3.69
CA MET A 56 3.72 -15.17 -4.29
C MET A 56 4.08 -14.63 -5.69
N LEU A 57 5.25 -14.02 -5.86
CA LEU A 57 5.69 -13.53 -7.17
C LEU A 57 5.87 -14.69 -8.17
N ALA A 58 6.40 -15.83 -7.73
CA ALA A 58 6.53 -17.03 -8.58
C ALA A 58 5.16 -17.54 -9.05
N GLU A 59 4.14 -17.54 -8.19
CA GLU A 59 2.78 -17.90 -8.56
C GLU A 59 2.13 -16.90 -9.53
N MET A 60 2.32 -15.59 -9.30
CA MET A 60 1.90 -14.56 -10.25
C MET A 60 2.57 -14.76 -11.62
N MET A 61 3.87 -15.04 -11.63
CA MET A 61 4.60 -15.39 -12.86
C MET A 61 4.04 -16.65 -13.52
N ARG A 62 3.73 -17.69 -12.76
CA ARG A 62 3.22 -18.95 -13.30
C ARG A 62 1.86 -18.76 -13.99
N VAL A 63 0.93 -18.07 -13.34
CA VAL A 63 -0.43 -17.91 -13.85
C VAL A 63 -0.58 -16.84 -14.93
N THR A 64 0.36 -15.90 -15.02
CA THR A 64 0.39 -14.91 -16.10
C THR A 64 0.96 -15.54 -17.37
N ARG A 65 0.33 -15.31 -18.51
CA ARG A 65 0.83 -15.80 -19.81
C ARG A 65 2.11 -15.07 -20.24
N ARG A 66 2.84 -15.62 -21.18
CA ARG A 66 3.96 -14.91 -21.85
C ARG A 66 3.46 -13.64 -22.53
N GLY A 67 4.21 -12.57 -22.42
CA GLY A 67 3.82 -11.23 -22.85
C GLY A 67 2.75 -10.57 -21.96
N GLY A 68 2.29 -11.25 -20.92
CA GLY A 68 1.35 -10.70 -19.95
C GLY A 68 2.04 -9.80 -18.91
N ARG A 69 1.27 -8.98 -18.23
CA ARG A 69 1.79 -7.99 -17.28
C ARG A 69 1.55 -8.40 -15.83
N ILE A 70 2.51 -8.09 -14.97
CA ILE A 70 2.46 -8.32 -13.53
C ILE A 70 2.66 -7.00 -12.84
N GLY A 71 1.73 -6.64 -11.93
CA GLY A 71 1.80 -5.42 -11.13
C GLY A 71 1.71 -5.72 -9.64
N VAL A 72 2.56 -5.10 -8.84
CA VAL A 72 2.56 -5.22 -7.38
C VAL A 72 2.65 -3.85 -6.74
N VAL A 73 1.80 -3.61 -5.77
CA VAL A 73 1.81 -2.43 -4.90
C VAL A 73 1.97 -2.91 -3.46
N VAL A 74 2.99 -2.43 -2.78
CA VAL A 74 3.22 -2.67 -1.34
C VAL A 74 3.32 -1.33 -0.61
N ARG A 75 2.95 -1.30 0.68
CA ARG A 75 3.19 -0.10 1.50
C ARG A 75 4.69 0.12 1.63
N ALA A 76 5.12 1.38 1.55
CA ALA A 76 6.52 1.73 1.74
C ALA A 76 6.77 1.98 3.25
N ILE A 77 7.24 0.95 3.98
CA ILE A 77 7.55 1.09 5.40
C ILE A 77 8.89 1.80 5.64
N ASP A 78 9.69 1.93 4.61
CA ASP A 78 11.00 2.61 4.57
C ASP A 78 10.87 4.09 4.16
N LEU A 79 9.65 4.57 3.85
CA LEU A 79 9.38 5.96 3.52
C LEU A 79 8.42 6.62 4.52
N PRO A 80 8.64 7.90 4.88
CA PRO A 80 7.73 8.63 5.73
C PRO A 80 6.40 8.91 5.01
N ARG A 81 5.31 8.98 5.77
CA ARG A 81 4.04 9.49 5.25
C ARG A 81 4.16 10.98 4.95
N PHE A 82 3.53 11.41 3.88
CA PHE A 82 3.47 12.83 3.54
C PHE A 82 2.34 13.53 4.29
N LEU A 83 2.66 14.66 4.90
CA LEU A 83 1.72 15.53 5.59
C LEU A 83 2.15 16.98 5.36
N ASN A 84 1.30 17.80 4.74
CA ASN A 84 1.62 19.16 4.33
C ASN A 84 1.30 20.21 5.40
N VAL A 85 1.59 19.96 6.65
CA VAL A 85 1.41 20.96 7.72
C VAL A 85 2.67 21.81 7.91
N SER A 86 2.49 23.09 8.18
CA SER A 86 3.61 23.99 8.46
C SER A 86 4.07 23.83 9.91
N LEU A 87 5.31 23.36 10.09
CA LEU A 87 5.92 23.14 11.39
C LEU A 87 7.28 23.88 11.46
N PRO A 88 7.75 24.25 12.67
CA PRO A 88 9.15 24.66 12.84
C PRO A 88 10.10 23.54 12.37
N PRO A 89 11.27 23.88 11.76
CA PRO A 89 12.16 22.89 11.15
C PRO A 89 12.57 21.75 12.08
N ASP A 90 12.85 22.03 13.34
CA ASP A 90 13.24 21.01 14.32
C ASP A 90 12.09 20.07 14.68
N LEU A 91 10.86 20.57 14.73
CA LEU A 91 9.67 19.75 14.96
C LEU A 91 9.34 18.93 13.72
N GLU A 92 9.42 19.53 12.54
CA GLU A 92 9.22 18.84 11.27
C GLU A 92 10.18 17.65 11.12
N ALA A 93 11.47 17.83 11.38
CA ALA A 93 12.46 16.77 11.34
C ALA A 93 12.12 15.61 12.31
N ARG A 94 11.66 15.92 13.53
CA ARG A 94 11.24 14.90 14.49
C ARG A 94 9.97 14.15 14.03
N VAL A 95 8.99 14.88 13.51
CA VAL A 95 7.76 14.29 12.97
C VAL A 95 8.08 13.37 11.79
N LEU A 96 8.93 13.78 10.87
CA LEU A 96 9.37 12.96 9.73
C LEU A 96 10.07 11.68 10.18
N ALA A 97 10.95 11.75 11.17
CA ALA A 97 11.64 10.57 11.71
C ALA A 97 10.69 9.54 12.35
N MET A 98 9.52 10.00 12.83
CA MET A 98 8.49 9.14 13.45
C MET A 98 7.41 8.70 12.46
N SER A 99 7.40 9.24 11.24
CA SER A 99 6.32 9.09 10.26
C SER A 99 6.36 7.77 9.50
N ALA A 100 7.48 7.05 9.52
CA ALA A 100 7.59 5.75 8.87
C ALA A 100 6.52 4.77 9.42
N PRO A 101 5.80 4.04 8.56
CA PRO A 101 4.80 3.09 9.00
C PRO A 101 5.47 2.00 9.85
N ARG A 102 4.99 1.82 11.09
CA ARG A 102 5.37 0.67 11.93
C ARG A 102 4.35 -0.43 11.69
N MET A 103 4.55 -1.17 10.62
CA MET A 103 3.72 -2.33 10.31
C MET A 103 4.51 -3.60 10.52
N GLY A 104 3.83 -4.63 11.03
CA GLY A 104 4.36 -5.98 10.94
C GLY A 104 4.40 -6.41 9.47
N VAL A 105 5.52 -6.92 9.03
CA VAL A 105 5.69 -7.59 7.75
C VAL A 105 6.01 -9.05 8.07
N ALA A 106 5.41 -9.99 7.35
CA ALA A 106 5.74 -11.40 7.50
C ALA A 106 7.25 -11.59 7.33
N GLY A 107 7.85 -12.57 8.02
CA GLY A 107 9.31 -12.73 8.02
C GLY A 107 9.97 -12.86 6.65
N ARG A 108 9.18 -13.24 5.62
CA ARG A 108 9.58 -13.29 4.20
C ARG A 108 8.74 -12.39 3.30
N GLY A 109 7.94 -11.51 3.90
CA GLY A 109 7.13 -10.52 3.18
C GLY A 109 7.96 -9.38 2.60
N CYS A 110 7.31 -8.53 1.80
CA CYS A 110 7.93 -7.37 1.17
C CYS A 110 7.05 -6.14 1.36
N ALA A 111 7.62 -5.09 1.93
CA ALA A 111 6.98 -3.78 2.11
C ALA A 111 7.99 -2.62 1.95
N ASP A 112 9.00 -2.80 1.13
CA ASP A 112 10.12 -1.88 0.96
C ASP A 112 10.69 -1.93 -0.48
N THR A 113 11.79 -1.23 -0.72
CA THR A 113 12.49 -1.20 -2.02
C THR A 113 13.00 -2.56 -2.49
N THR A 114 13.01 -3.61 -1.66
CA THR A 114 13.39 -4.96 -2.10
C THR A 114 12.42 -5.54 -3.14
N LEU A 115 11.21 -4.97 -3.26
CA LEU A 115 10.27 -5.25 -4.35
C LEU A 115 10.94 -5.14 -5.73
N TYR A 116 11.70 -4.09 -5.96
CA TYR A 116 12.32 -3.84 -7.25
C TYR A 116 13.33 -4.91 -7.64
N ARG A 117 14.16 -5.32 -6.68
CA ARG A 117 15.11 -6.41 -6.89
C ARG A 117 14.42 -7.74 -7.18
N ARG A 118 13.28 -8.02 -6.55
CA ARG A 118 12.48 -9.23 -6.81
C ARG A 118 12.01 -9.29 -8.25
N PHE A 119 11.51 -8.17 -8.80
CA PHE A 119 11.08 -8.08 -10.20
C PHE A 119 12.22 -8.34 -11.17
N VAL A 120 13.39 -7.74 -10.93
CA VAL A 120 14.59 -7.98 -11.73
C VAL A 120 15.03 -9.45 -11.64
N ASN A 121 15.08 -10.02 -10.44
CA ASN A 121 15.51 -11.40 -10.21
C ASN A 121 14.52 -12.43 -10.80
N ALA A 122 13.23 -12.10 -10.86
CA ALA A 122 12.22 -12.93 -11.52
C ALA A 122 12.33 -12.92 -13.05
N GLY A 123 13.21 -12.09 -13.63
CA GLY A 123 13.44 -12.02 -15.07
C GLY A 123 12.34 -11.27 -15.81
N LEU A 124 11.54 -10.45 -15.13
CA LEU A 124 10.57 -9.57 -15.77
C LEU A 124 11.28 -8.50 -16.61
N VAL A 125 10.69 -8.15 -17.74
CA VAL A 125 11.20 -7.13 -18.67
C VAL A 125 10.23 -5.93 -18.72
N ASP A 126 10.59 -4.86 -19.44
CA ASP A 126 9.80 -3.62 -19.54
C ASP A 126 9.36 -3.09 -18.18
N LEU A 127 10.33 -2.99 -17.26
CA LEU A 127 10.08 -2.66 -15.88
C LEU A 127 9.76 -1.18 -15.69
N GLU A 128 8.63 -0.91 -15.06
CA GLU A 128 8.25 0.40 -14.54
C GLU A 128 8.17 0.29 -13.01
N MET A 129 9.07 0.96 -12.30
CA MET A 129 9.20 0.81 -10.85
C MET A 129 9.47 2.16 -10.19
N GLY A 130 8.89 2.37 -9.02
CA GLY A 130 9.17 3.57 -8.23
C GLY A 130 8.17 3.77 -7.10
N PRO A 131 8.50 4.65 -6.14
CA PRO A 131 7.57 5.03 -5.11
C PRO A 131 6.45 5.91 -5.66
N GLN A 132 5.26 5.73 -5.12
CA GLN A 132 4.08 6.54 -5.40
C GLN A 132 3.49 7.06 -4.10
N LEU A 133 2.98 8.28 -4.12
CA LEU A 133 2.17 8.83 -3.04
C LEU A 133 0.70 8.69 -3.42
N ALA A 134 -0.06 7.94 -2.63
CA ALA A 134 -1.50 7.89 -2.77
C ALA A 134 -2.10 8.90 -1.78
N PRO A 135 -2.67 10.01 -2.26
CA PRO A 135 -3.43 10.91 -1.39
C PRO A 135 -4.65 10.14 -0.86
N GLU A 136 -4.80 10.15 0.44
CA GLU A 136 -5.99 9.60 1.06
C GLU A 136 -7.19 10.49 0.68
N ALA A 137 -8.26 9.88 0.19
CA ALA A 137 -9.51 10.60 -0.04
C ALA A 137 -9.95 11.31 1.26
N ALA A 138 -10.53 12.50 1.14
CA ALA A 138 -10.86 13.35 2.30
C ALA A 138 -11.58 12.59 3.43
N GLU A 139 -12.55 11.72 3.08
CA GLU A 139 -13.27 10.88 4.05
C GLU A 139 -12.37 9.86 4.77
N ARG A 140 -11.40 9.27 4.06
CA ARG A 140 -10.45 8.32 4.63
C ARG A 140 -9.38 9.03 5.43
N SER A 141 -8.91 10.19 4.98
CA SER A 141 -7.99 11.07 5.72
C SER A 141 -8.57 11.46 7.07
N VAL A 142 -9.86 11.82 7.13
CA VAL A 142 -10.56 12.15 8.38
C VAL A 142 -10.60 10.95 9.34
N ARG A 143 -10.62 9.71 8.86
CA ARG A 143 -10.63 8.50 9.71
C ARG A 143 -9.23 8.06 10.16
N GLN A 144 -8.22 8.11 9.31
CA GLN A 144 -6.87 7.58 9.61
C GLN A 144 -5.92 8.62 10.18
N LEU A 145 -6.12 9.90 9.83
CA LEU A 145 -5.29 10.99 10.31
C LEU A 145 -5.31 11.17 11.83
N PRO A 146 -6.47 11.09 12.55
CA PRO A 146 -6.46 11.20 14.01
C PRO A 146 -5.59 10.14 14.68
N GLU A 147 -5.70 8.89 14.26
CA GLU A 147 -4.88 7.80 14.79
C GLU A 147 -3.38 8.01 14.52
N TYR A 148 -3.05 8.43 13.31
CA TYR A 148 -1.68 8.79 12.95
C TYR A 148 -1.17 9.97 13.77
N ALA A 149 -1.95 11.06 13.87
CA ALA A 149 -1.59 12.26 14.60
C ALA A 149 -1.41 11.99 16.10
N ASP A 150 -2.31 11.20 16.70
CA ASP A 150 -2.22 10.82 18.09
C ASP A 150 -0.98 9.96 18.37
N ARG A 151 -0.66 9.01 17.51
CA ARG A 151 0.56 8.20 17.63
C ARG A 151 1.82 9.04 17.61
N ILE A 152 1.92 10.02 16.69
CA ILE A 152 3.07 10.94 16.62
C ILE A 152 3.11 11.82 17.85
N ALA A 153 1.99 12.44 18.21
CA ALA A 153 1.89 13.35 19.34
C ALA A 153 2.23 12.70 20.69
N GLN A 154 1.89 11.41 20.87
CA GLN A 154 2.27 10.65 22.10
C GLN A 154 3.78 10.45 22.24
N ALA A 155 4.53 10.48 21.15
CA ALA A 155 5.98 10.32 21.14
C ALA A 155 6.74 11.67 21.24
N LEU A 156 6.03 12.80 21.17
CA LEU A 156 6.60 14.14 21.25
C LEU A 156 6.54 14.72 22.68
N PRO A 157 7.44 15.66 23.04
CA PRO A 157 7.27 16.50 24.21
C PRO A 157 5.93 17.25 24.18
N ALA A 158 5.34 17.54 25.34
CA ALA A 158 3.98 18.08 25.44
C ALA A 158 3.73 19.36 24.62
N MET A 159 4.70 20.29 24.60
CA MET A 159 4.60 21.52 23.78
C MET A 159 4.61 21.22 22.29
N ASP A 160 5.51 20.37 21.84
CA ASP A 160 5.62 19.95 20.44
C ASP A 160 4.37 19.19 19.98
N ALA A 161 3.86 18.30 20.82
CA ALA A 161 2.62 17.55 20.57
C ALA A 161 1.42 18.49 20.37
N ARG A 162 1.33 19.53 21.20
CA ARG A 162 0.28 20.55 21.05
C ARG A 162 0.44 21.31 19.73
N GLN A 163 1.63 21.83 19.46
CA GLN A 163 1.91 22.57 18.23
C GLN A 163 1.63 21.74 16.96
N PHE A 164 1.99 20.44 16.98
CA PHE A 164 1.70 19.53 15.90
C PHE A 164 0.19 19.33 15.68
N ARG A 165 -0.59 19.12 16.76
CA ARG A 165 -2.05 19.00 16.66
C ARG A 165 -2.72 20.27 16.18
N ASP A 166 -2.26 21.43 16.68
CA ASP A 166 -2.79 22.74 16.27
C ASP A 166 -2.52 22.98 14.77
N ALA A 167 -1.34 22.62 14.26
CA ALA A 167 -1.02 22.74 12.84
C ALA A 167 -1.93 21.85 11.95
N ILE A 168 -2.21 20.60 12.38
CA ILE A 168 -3.16 19.73 11.68
C ILE A 168 -4.58 20.34 11.73
N ALA A 169 -5.03 20.77 12.90
CA ALA A 169 -6.36 21.34 13.06
C ALA A 169 -6.57 22.60 12.18
N ASN A 170 -5.57 23.45 12.08
CA ASN A 170 -5.59 24.63 11.21
C ASN A 170 -5.66 24.22 9.72
N ALA A 171 -4.83 23.26 9.28
CA ALA A 171 -4.85 22.79 7.90
C ALA A 171 -6.19 22.11 7.52
N VAL A 172 -6.83 21.42 8.46
CA VAL A 172 -8.20 20.88 8.28
C VAL A 172 -9.21 22.02 8.18
N HIS A 173 -9.15 22.99 9.09
CA HIS A 173 -10.06 24.14 9.10
C HIS A 173 -9.98 24.93 7.79
N ASP A 174 -8.78 25.18 7.31
CA ASP A 174 -8.50 25.95 6.09
C ASP A 174 -8.71 25.14 4.80
N ASN A 175 -9.08 23.87 4.91
CA ASN A 175 -9.24 22.93 3.80
C ASN A 175 -7.98 22.82 2.91
N THR A 176 -6.81 22.88 3.53
CA THR A 176 -5.51 22.79 2.87
C THR A 176 -4.76 21.50 3.16
N LEU A 177 -5.31 20.66 4.05
CA LEU A 177 -4.64 19.42 4.47
C LEU A 177 -4.50 18.44 3.32
N ILE A 178 -3.28 17.96 3.11
CA ILE A 178 -2.97 16.77 2.28
C ILE A 178 -2.25 15.76 3.14
N TYR A 179 -2.79 14.56 3.20
CA TYR A 179 -2.19 13.41 3.83
C TYR A 179 -2.06 12.29 2.81
N ALA A 180 -0.86 11.73 2.64
CA ALA A 180 -0.62 10.68 1.68
C ALA A 180 0.23 9.54 2.24
N GLN A 181 -0.19 8.31 1.93
CA GLN A 181 0.56 7.10 2.22
C GLN A 181 1.52 6.81 1.07
N PRO A 182 2.82 6.58 1.32
CA PRO A 182 3.74 6.11 0.30
C PRO A 182 3.57 4.61 0.04
N TYR A 183 3.71 4.24 -1.22
CA TYR A 183 3.73 2.85 -1.70
C TYR A 183 4.91 2.64 -2.62
N HIS A 184 5.49 1.45 -2.62
CA HIS A 184 6.36 0.98 -3.70
C HIS A 184 5.50 0.26 -4.73
N CYS A 185 5.67 0.65 -5.99
CA CYS A 185 4.95 0.08 -7.12
C CYS A 185 5.96 -0.51 -8.10
N ALA A 186 5.66 -1.68 -8.62
CA ALA A 186 6.43 -2.32 -9.67
C ALA A 186 5.48 -2.97 -10.68
N VAL A 187 5.74 -2.73 -11.96
CA VAL A 187 5.05 -3.38 -13.08
C VAL A 187 6.11 -3.91 -14.03
N GLY A 188 5.87 -5.09 -14.58
CA GLY A 188 6.77 -5.71 -15.56
C GLY A 188 6.02 -6.66 -16.48
N THR A 189 6.66 -7.03 -17.57
CA THR A 189 6.16 -7.99 -18.57
C THR A 189 6.85 -9.33 -18.37
N LYS A 190 6.09 -10.42 -18.37
CA LYS A 190 6.63 -11.78 -18.39
C LYS A 190 7.16 -12.10 -19.79
N PRO A 191 8.46 -12.44 -19.98
CA PRO A 191 9.05 -12.75 -21.28
C PRO A 191 8.50 -14.03 -21.91
#